data_89fc03351f1072d955620e33bda07960
#
_entry.id   89fc03351f1072d955620e33bda07960
#
_cell.length_a   1.000
_cell.length_b   1.000
_cell.length_c   1.000
_cell.angle_alpha   90.00
_cell.angle_beta   90.00
_cell.angle_gamma   90.00
#
_symmetry.space_group_name_H-M   'P 1'
#
loop_
_entity.id
_entity.type
_entity.pdbx_description
1 polymer ?
#
loop_
_entity_poly.entity_id
_entity_poly.type
_entity_poly.pdbx_seq_one_letter_code
_entity_poly.pdbx_strand_id
1 'polypeptide(L)'
;MEILIQAFIAAQSSLRPILSQLASDKDQNRALKRGRDELHLLDNVDTIYGTVIGDLPIVNDSGDIVLVKWINPFALLAHSCSISLGFFRLMQACMQQARMTSNGVLRFILYQDGVVPGNNLRPDVGRSFISCLWSWMELPSWMRHRKHLRWFTCCYCTKHTMNDNNFNTMHLFKAILHFIFKHDDFNAETGFVLRHGSEELEVLMRFAATPQDYLAHCEVFGLKGASSLSPCPLCDNVIGHREYFEDNSGYVHVLSPMLDRSVGTLLNSF
;
A
#
# COMPACT_ATOMS: atom_id res chain seq x y z
N MET A 1 27.86 6.63 -0.49
CA MET A 1 26.89 5.58 -0.85
C MET A 1 26.56 4.66 0.34
N GLU A 2 27.57 4.20 1.05
CA GLU A 2 27.43 3.32 2.24
C GLU A 2 26.67 3.97 3.41
N ILE A 3 26.91 5.26 3.66
CA ILE A 3 26.23 6.05 4.71
C ILE A 3 24.71 6.23 4.40
N LEU A 4 24.35 6.35 3.11
CA LEU A 4 22.93 6.41 2.67
C LEU A 4 22.22 5.08 2.87
N ILE A 5 22.92 3.99 2.61
CA ILE A 5 22.44 2.62 2.86
C ILE A 5 22.28 2.40 4.36
N GLN A 6 23.20 2.86 5.17
CA GLN A 6 23.14 2.73 6.64
C GLN A 6 22.02 3.58 7.25
N ALA A 7 21.80 4.82 6.79
CA ALA A 7 20.73 5.67 7.29
C ALA A 7 19.33 5.17 6.86
N PHE A 8 19.19 4.62 5.66
CA PHE A 8 17.95 3.99 5.20
C PHE A 8 17.72 2.63 5.87
N ILE A 9 18.81 1.86 6.09
CA ILE A 9 18.79 0.64 6.89
C ILE A 9 18.44 0.98 8.33
N ALA A 10 18.91 2.08 8.90
CA ALA A 10 18.53 2.52 10.24
C ALA A 10 17.07 2.95 10.32
N ALA A 11 16.53 3.67 9.34
CA ALA A 11 15.10 4.03 9.29
C ALA A 11 14.18 2.84 9.01
N GLN A 12 14.66 1.82 8.28
CA GLN A 12 13.95 0.53 8.09
C GLN A 12 14.44 -0.59 9.00
N SER A 13 15.58 -0.47 9.66
CA SER A 13 16.11 -1.52 10.53
C SER A 13 15.29 -1.67 11.81
N SER A 14 14.53 -0.66 12.17
CA SER A 14 13.47 -0.82 13.16
C SER A 14 12.40 -1.85 12.75
N LEU A 15 12.15 -2.05 11.46
CA LEU A 15 11.19 -3.05 10.96
C LEU A 15 11.87 -4.36 10.49
N ARG A 16 13.17 -4.35 10.21
CA ARG A 16 13.92 -5.49 9.67
C ARG A 16 14.07 -6.67 10.63
N PRO A 17 14.23 -6.50 11.96
CA PRO A 17 14.32 -7.63 12.88
C PRO A 17 13.05 -8.48 12.92
N ILE A 18 11.88 -7.87 12.65
CA ILE A 18 10.58 -8.57 12.69
C ILE A 18 10.47 -9.57 11.54
N LEU A 19 11.02 -9.26 10.38
CA LEU A 19 10.82 -10.07 9.16
C LEU A 19 11.98 -11.03 8.84
N SER A 20 13.22 -10.73 9.25
CA SER A 20 14.39 -11.55 8.89
C SER A 20 14.79 -12.61 9.92
N GLN A 21 14.29 -12.53 11.14
CA GLN A 21 14.64 -13.46 12.24
C GLN A 21 13.52 -14.44 12.59
N LEU A 22 12.50 -14.59 11.78
CA LEU A 22 11.48 -15.65 11.91
C LEU A 22 12.06 -17.08 11.74
N ALA A 23 13.37 -17.21 11.63
CA ALA A 23 14.04 -18.49 11.34
C ALA A 23 14.57 -19.26 12.56
N SER A 24 14.60 -18.69 13.78
CA SER A 24 15.01 -19.45 14.98
C SER A 24 14.13 -19.14 16.19
N ASP A 25 13.57 -20.19 16.82
CA ASP A 25 12.59 -20.09 17.91
C ASP A 25 13.09 -19.38 19.19
N LYS A 26 14.38 -19.38 19.47
CA LYS A 26 14.95 -18.77 20.68
C LYS A 26 15.16 -17.26 20.58
N ASP A 27 15.37 -16.75 19.37
CA ASP A 27 15.60 -15.32 19.13
C ASP A 27 14.33 -14.57 18.71
N GLN A 28 13.25 -15.28 18.34
CA GLN A 28 11.96 -14.71 17.92
C GLN A 28 11.36 -13.77 18.98
N ASN A 29 11.35 -14.19 20.24
CA ASN A 29 10.77 -13.38 21.32
C ASN A 29 11.57 -12.10 21.61
N ARG A 30 12.91 -12.14 21.44
CA ARG A 30 13.76 -10.94 21.60
C ARG A 30 13.64 -9.98 20.40
N ALA A 31 13.52 -10.52 19.20
CA ALA A 31 13.32 -9.73 17.99
C ALA A 31 11.94 -9.07 17.97
N LEU A 32 10.88 -9.80 18.34
CA LEU A 32 9.51 -9.30 18.47
C LEU A 32 9.39 -8.23 19.58
N LYS A 33 10.12 -8.40 20.69
CA LYS A 33 10.16 -7.39 21.76
C LYS A 33 10.84 -6.12 21.27
N ARG A 34 12.04 -6.21 20.68
CA ARG A 34 12.74 -5.05 20.11
C ARG A 34 11.91 -4.34 19.06
N GLY A 35 11.30 -5.09 18.11
CA GLY A 35 10.43 -4.50 17.11
C GLY A 35 9.21 -3.78 17.69
N ARG A 36 8.63 -4.28 18.79
CA ARG A 36 7.57 -3.58 19.52
C ARG A 36 8.09 -2.32 20.22
N ASP A 37 9.23 -2.41 20.90
CA ASP A 37 9.83 -1.26 21.60
C ASP A 37 10.19 -0.15 20.58
N GLU A 38 10.68 -0.51 19.40
CA GLU A 38 10.97 0.43 18.30
C GLU A 38 9.71 1.02 17.66
N LEU A 39 8.65 0.23 17.47
CA LEU A 39 7.36 0.73 17.02
C LEU A 39 6.73 1.69 18.03
N HIS A 40 6.86 1.41 19.34
CA HIS A 40 6.41 2.32 20.39
C HIS A 40 7.15 3.66 20.39
N LEU A 41 8.40 3.73 19.88
CA LEU A 41 9.08 5.01 19.67
C LEU A 41 8.42 5.85 18.58
N LEU A 42 7.78 5.21 17.60
CA LEU A 42 7.05 5.89 16.50
C LEU A 42 5.62 6.26 16.89
N ASP A 43 5.01 5.58 17.88
CA ASP A 43 3.63 5.85 18.34
C ASP A 43 3.46 7.31 18.85
N ASN A 44 4.54 7.93 19.35
CA ASN A 44 4.52 9.27 19.90
C ASN A 44 5.18 10.31 18.99
N VAL A 45 5.53 9.94 17.76
CA VAL A 45 6.13 10.88 16.81
C VAL A 45 5.02 11.64 16.11
N ASP A 46 4.97 12.94 16.41
CA ASP A 46 4.04 13.86 15.79
C ASP A 46 4.77 14.74 14.77
N THR A 47 4.10 15.01 13.65
CA THR A 47 4.60 15.83 12.55
C THR A 47 3.53 16.81 12.11
N ILE A 48 3.85 17.73 11.21
CA ILE A 48 2.86 18.64 10.60
C ILE A 48 1.80 17.90 9.78
N TYR A 49 2.01 16.61 9.48
CA TYR A 49 1.08 15.73 8.76
C TYR A 49 0.40 14.72 9.69
N GLY A 50 0.43 14.94 11.00
CA GLY A 50 -0.10 14.06 12.04
C GLY A 50 0.93 13.08 12.58
N THR A 51 0.46 12.11 13.36
CA THR A 51 1.29 11.06 13.98
C THR A 51 1.77 10.06 12.95
N VAL A 52 2.99 9.53 13.15
CA VAL A 52 3.55 8.49 12.26
C VAL A 52 2.73 7.21 12.34
N ILE A 53 2.39 6.76 13.54
CA ILE A 53 1.44 5.67 13.74
C ILE A 53 0.13 6.29 14.21
N GLY A 54 -0.88 6.22 13.38
CA GLY A 54 -2.17 6.85 13.61
C GLY A 54 -3.34 5.88 13.45
N ASP A 55 -4.53 6.44 13.46
CA ASP A 55 -5.77 5.74 13.20
C ASP A 55 -6.33 6.16 11.83
N LEU A 56 -6.46 5.20 10.92
CA LEU A 56 -7.11 5.39 9.62
C LEU A 56 -8.61 5.15 9.78
N PRO A 57 -9.46 6.15 9.56
CA PRO A 57 -10.91 5.94 9.58
C PRO A 57 -11.35 5.19 8.32
N ILE A 58 -12.08 4.10 8.51
CA ILE A 58 -12.68 3.30 7.45
C ILE A 58 -14.18 3.32 7.63
N VAL A 59 -14.92 3.68 6.60
CA VAL A 59 -16.38 3.54 6.58
C VAL A 59 -16.70 2.12 6.17
N ASN A 60 -17.39 1.37 7.04
CA ASN A 60 -17.76 -0.02 6.78
C ASN A 60 -19.06 -0.15 5.96
N ASP A 61 -19.49 -1.39 5.67
CA ASP A 61 -20.72 -1.66 4.91
C ASP A 61 -22.00 -1.14 5.59
N SER A 62 -21.98 -0.92 6.92
CA SER A 62 -23.09 -0.37 7.68
C SER A 62 -23.10 1.17 7.73
N GLY A 63 -22.04 1.81 7.22
CA GLY A 63 -21.85 3.25 7.31
C GLY A 63 -21.16 3.73 8.61
N ASP A 64 -20.72 2.80 9.47
CA ASP A 64 -20.04 3.13 10.71
C ASP A 64 -18.56 3.39 10.43
N ILE A 65 -17.94 4.25 11.26
CA ILE A 65 -16.51 4.53 11.20
C ILE A 65 -15.75 3.54 12.10
N VAL A 66 -14.84 2.78 11.49
CA VAL A 66 -13.92 1.87 12.17
C VAL A 66 -12.51 2.45 12.09
N LEU A 67 -11.79 2.48 13.20
CA LEU A 67 -10.42 2.98 13.25
C LEU A 67 -9.43 1.81 13.13
N VAL A 68 -8.56 1.86 12.13
CA VAL A 68 -7.52 0.86 11.89
C VAL A 68 -6.15 1.49 12.09
N LYS A 69 -5.29 0.87 12.88
CA LYS A 69 -3.90 1.32 13.06
C LYS A 69 -3.13 1.23 11.75
N TRP A 70 -2.48 2.32 11.39
CA TRP A 70 -1.69 2.41 10.18
C TRP A 70 -0.47 3.31 10.35
N ILE A 71 0.44 3.24 9.39
CA ILE A 71 1.58 4.15 9.28
C ILE A 71 1.22 5.21 8.24
N ASN A 72 1.09 6.45 8.69
CA ASN A 72 0.80 7.59 7.84
C ASN A 72 2.00 7.87 6.91
N PRO A 73 1.86 7.76 5.58
CA PRO A 73 2.96 7.94 4.65
C PRO A 73 3.60 9.32 4.69
N PHE A 74 2.81 10.38 4.84
CA PHE A 74 3.33 11.76 4.92
C PHE A 74 4.12 11.99 6.19
N ALA A 75 3.57 11.57 7.33
CA ALA A 75 4.24 11.69 8.63
C ALA A 75 5.52 10.86 8.68
N LEU A 76 5.51 9.64 8.12
CA LEU A 76 6.70 8.80 8.01
C LEU A 76 7.79 9.45 7.16
N LEU A 77 7.43 10.01 5.99
CA LEU A 77 8.40 10.71 5.13
C LEU A 77 8.94 11.97 5.82
N ALA A 78 8.07 12.78 6.42
CA ALA A 78 8.48 14.00 7.13
C ALA A 78 9.41 13.69 8.28
N HIS A 79 9.07 12.72 9.13
CA HIS A 79 9.92 12.27 10.23
C HIS A 79 11.27 11.74 9.71
N SER A 80 11.25 10.82 8.73
CA SER A 80 12.48 10.23 8.19
C SER A 80 13.41 11.28 7.58
N CYS A 81 12.86 12.26 6.88
CA CYS A 81 13.64 13.38 6.34
C CYS A 81 14.20 14.28 7.45
N SER A 82 13.43 14.58 8.50
CA SER A 82 13.88 15.46 9.58
C SER A 82 15.07 14.88 10.34
N ILE A 83 15.09 13.57 10.57
CA ILE A 83 16.15 12.90 11.35
C ILE A 83 17.33 12.40 10.52
N SER A 84 17.18 12.29 9.18
CA SER A 84 18.19 11.68 8.30
C SER A 84 18.44 12.52 7.05
N LEU A 85 19.59 13.18 7.01
CA LEU A 85 20.08 13.86 5.81
C LEU A 85 20.18 12.89 4.62
N GLY A 86 20.60 11.65 4.88
CA GLY A 86 20.70 10.63 3.84
C GLY A 86 19.35 10.29 3.21
N PHE A 87 18.29 10.19 4.02
CA PHE A 87 16.94 9.96 3.50
C PHE A 87 16.39 11.19 2.76
N PHE A 88 16.66 12.39 3.28
CA PHE A 88 16.30 13.64 2.62
C PHE A 88 16.96 13.77 1.24
N ARG A 89 18.27 13.45 1.12
CA ARG A 89 19.00 13.43 -0.16
C ARG A 89 18.46 12.34 -1.13
N LEU A 90 18.02 11.21 -0.59
CA LEU A 90 17.31 10.20 -1.40
C LEU A 90 16.02 10.78 -2.00
N MET A 91 15.21 11.47 -1.19
CA MET A 91 13.98 12.11 -1.68
C MET A 91 14.27 13.19 -2.74
N GLN A 92 15.33 13.99 -2.54
CA GLN A 92 15.78 14.95 -3.57
C GLN A 92 16.16 14.25 -4.88
N ALA A 93 16.86 13.13 -4.80
CA ALA A 93 17.25 12.35 -6.01
C ALA A 93 16.00 11.74 -6.69
N CYS A 94 15.02 11.26 -5.93
CA CYS A 94 13.75 10.77 -6.50
C CYS A 94 12.97 11.90 -7.18
N MET A 95 12.89 13.09 -6.59
CA MET A 95 12.27 14.25 -7.21
C MET A 95 13.00 14.73 -8.46
N GLN A 96 14.34 14.67 -8.46
CA GLN A 96 15.12 14.95 -9.66
C GLN A 96 14.84 13.94 -10.78
N GLN A 97 14.74 12.66 -10.45
CA GLN A 97 14.33 11.62 -11.41
C GLN A 97 12.89 11.86 -11.92
N ALA A 98 11.98 12.25 -11.04
CA ALA A 98 10.60 12.58 -11.41
C ALA A 98 10.53 13.78 -12.38
N ARG A 99 11.37 14.80 -12.22
CA ARG A 99 11.45 15.91 -13.17
C ARG A 99 11.84 15.45 -14.58
N MET A 100 12.67 14.42 -14.69
CA MET A 100 13.09 13.86 -15.98
C MET A 100 12.07 12.89 -16.60
N THR A 101 11.27 12.20 -15.79
CA THR A 101 10.44 11.07 -16.25
C THR A 101 8.92 11.28 -16.12
N SER A 102 8.48 12.21 -15.27
CA SER A 102 7.08 12.36 -14.90
C SER A 102 6.67 13.80 -14.55
N ASN A 103 7.34 14.78 -15.17
CA ASN A 103 7.04 16.22 -15.00
C ASN A 103 7.12 16.69 -13.53
N GLY A 104 8.03 16.12 -12.73
CA GLY A 104 8.22 16.48 -11.34
C GLY A 104 7.22 15.85 -10.36
N VAL A 105 6.45 14.86 -10.78
CA VAL A 105 5.47 14.17 -9.95
C VAL A 105 5.94 12.74 -9.68
N LEU A 106 6.05 12.35 -8.42
CA LEU A 106 6.32 10.96 -8.03
C LEU A 106 5.11 10.07 -8.36
N ARG A 107 5.38 8.91 -8.94
CA ARG A 107 4.35 7.94 -9.30
C ARG A 107 4.16 6.94 -8.15
N PHE A 108 3.15 7.19 -7.33
CA PHE A 108 2.83 6.39 -6.16
C PHE A 108 2.28 5.02 -6.55
N ILE A 109 2.77 3.99 -5.88
CA ILE A 109 2.35 2.60 -6.05
C ILE A 109 1.81 2.10 -4.71
N LEU A 110 0.62 1.52 -4.72
CA LEU A 110 0.06 0.82 -3.56
C LEU A 110 -0.05 -0.66 -3.89
N TYR A 111 0.55 -1.50 -3.07
CA TYR A 111 0.52 -2.96 -3.16
C TYR A 111 -0.23 -3.52 -1.97
N GLN A 112 -1.06 -4.50 -2.24
CA GLN A 112 -1.79 -5.20 -1.20
C GLN A 112 -1.72 -6.70 -1.48
N ASP A 113 -1.58 -7.49 -0.42
CA ASP A 113 -1.52 -8.95 -0.50
C ASP A 113 -2.09 -9.60 0.75
N GLY A 114 -2.73 -10.75 0.56
CA GLY A 114 -3.20 -11.60 1.63
C GLY A 114 -2.09 -12.52 2.11
N VAL A 115 -1.79 -12.48 3.42
CA VAL A 115 -0.78 -13.34 4.03
C VAL A 115 -1.46 -14.36 4.94
N VAL A 116 -1.17 -15.64 4.71
CA VAL A 116 -1.59 -16.74 5.59
C VAL A 116 -0.33 -17.28 6.28
N PRO A 117 -0.15 -17.03 7.59
CA PRO A 117 0.98 -17.57 8.34
C PRO A 117 0.96 -19.10 8.40
N GLY A 118 2.11 -19.69 8.65
CA GLY A 118 2.28 -21.15 8.72
C GLY A 118 3.04 -21.71 7.52
N ASN A 119 3.16 -23.02 7.46
CA ASN A 119 3.75 -23.69 6.30
C ASN A 119 2.64 -24.04 5.27
N ASN A 120 3.04 -24.30 4.02
CA ASN A 120 2.10 -24.62 2.94
C ASN A 120 1.24 -25.88 3.20
N LEU A 121 1.68 -26.77 4.09
CA LEU A 121 0.97 -28.01 4.45
C LEU A 121 0.00 -27.79 5.63
N ARG A 122 0.25 -26.77 6.46
CA ARG A 122 -0.58 -26.41 7.61
C ARG A 122 -0.69 -24.88 7.72
N PRO A 123 -1.44 -24.25 6.83
CA PRO A 123 -1.65 -22.81 6.89
C PRO A 123 -2.49 -22.45 8.13
N ASP A 124 -2.06 -21.42 8.84
CA ASP A 124 -2.83 -20.89 9.99
C ASP A 124 -3.80 -19.81 9.49
N VAL A 125 -4.93 -20.25 8.98
CA VAL A 125 -5.96 -19.36 8.41
C VAL A 125 -6.53 -18.40 9.46
N GLY A 126 -6.57 -18.81 10.74
CA GLY A 126 -7.06 -17.96 11.85
C GLY A 126 -6.17 -16.73 12.10
N ARG A 127 -4.90 -16.77 11.67
CA ARG A 127 -3.96 -15.64 11.77
C ARG A 127 -3.73 -14.93 10.44
N SER A 128 -4.58 -15.17 9.44
CA SER A 128 -4.46 -14.51 8.15
C SER A 128 -4.67 -12.99 8.27
N PHE A 129 -3.92 -12.23 7.49
CA PHE A 129 -4.00 -10.78 7.47
C PHE A 129 -3.76 -10.23 6.06
N ILE A 130 -4.21 -9.02 5.84
CA ILE A 130 -3.92 -8.23 4.65
C ILE A 130 -2.72 -7.32 4.98
N SER A 131 -1.74 -7.32 4.08
CA SER A 131 -0.59 -6.42 4.12
C SER A 131 -0.75 -5.35 3.06
N CYS A 132 -0.76 -4.07 3.46
CA CYS A 132 -0.73 -2.94 2.53
C CYS A 132 0.65 -2.30 2.58
N LEU A 133 1.29 -2.22 1.42
CA LEU A 133 2.62 -1.65 1.24
C LEU A 133 2.56 -0.57 0.15
N TRP A 134 3.40 0.43 0.26
CA TRP A 134 3.47 1.49 -0.73
C TRP A 134 4.90 1.78 -1.18
N SER A 135 5.03 2.44 -2.31
CA SER A 135 6.29 2.83 -2.90
C SER A 135 6.08 3.90 -3.98
N TRP A 136 7.13 4.27 -4.70
CA TRP A 136 7.05 5.09 -5.91
C TRP A 136 8.02 4.60 -6.99
N MET A 137 7.72 4.92 -8.24
CA MET A 137 8.46 4.41 -9.40
C MET A 137 9.84 5.02 -9.55
N GLU A 138 10.08 6.22 -9.04
CA GLU A 138 11.31 7.00 -9.19
C GLU A 138 12.40 6.61 -8.19
N LEU A 139 12.22 5.53 -7.43
CA LEU A 139 13.29 4.98 -6.59
C LEU A 139 14.55 4.67 -7.42
N PRO A 140 15.74 4.93 -6.90
CA PRO A 140 17.00 4.57 -7.56
C PRO A 140 17.06 3.07 -7.88
N SER A 141 17.72 2.71 -8.99
CA SER A 141 17.79 1.32 -9.48
C SER A 141 18.29 0.34 -8.41
N TRP A 142 19.29 0.74 -7.62
CA TRP A 142 19.83 -0.09 -6.55
C TRP A 142 18.81 -0.42 -5.44
N MET A 143 17.81 0.44 -5.18
CA MET A 143 16.69 0.15 -4.27
C MET A 143 15.63 -0.70 -4.95
N ARG A 144 15.28 -0.38 -6.19
CA ARG A 144 14.23 -1.11 -6.94
C ARG A 144 14.52 -2.60 -7.05
N HIS A 145 15.79 -2.97 -7.19
CA HIS A 145 16.21 -4.38 -7.28
C HIS A 145 16.27 -5.11 -5.93
N ARG A 146 16.19 -4.38 -4.82
CA ARG A 146 16.20 -4.98 -3.46
C ARG A 146 14.78 -5.00 -2.89
N LYS A 147 14.09 -6.13 -2.98
CA LYS A 147 12.68 -6.28 -2.57
C LYS A 147 12.37 -5.71 -1.19
N HIS A 148 13.29 -5.83 -0.23
CA HIS A 148 13.13 -5.36 1.15
C HIS A 148 13.39 -3.86 1.36
N LEU A 149 13.90 -3.13 0.36
CA LEU A 149 14.18 -1.69 0.46
C LEU A 149 13.17 -0.82 -0.29
N ARG A 150 12.44 -1.40 -1.24
CA ARG A 150 11.55 -0.64 -2.13
C ARG A 150 10.14 -0.44 -1.60
N TRP A 151 9.73 -1.20 -0.57
CA TRP A 151 8.39 -1.17 -0.05
C TRP A 151 8.34 -0.62 1.37
N PHE A 152 7.43 0.30 1.60
CA PHE A 152 7.12 0.87 2.90
C PHE A 152 5.82 0.27 3.40
N THR A 153 5.75 -0.05 4.67
CA THR A 153 4.51 -0.54 5.28
C THR A 153 3.51 0.61 5.41
N CYS A 154 2.27 0.34 5.03
CA CYS A 154 1.13 1.19 5.29
C CYS A 154 0.34 0.66 6.49
N CYS A 155 -0.15 -0.58 6.38
CA CYS A 155 -0.83 -1.26 7.49
C CYS A 155 -0.81 -2.78 7.34
N TYR A 156 -1.11 -3.43 8.46
CA TYR A 156 -1.45 -4.86 8.53
C TYR A 156 -2.82 -4.97 9.19
N CYS A 157 -3.78 -5.57 8.52
CA CYS A 157 -5.11 -5.77 9.05
C CYS A 157 -5.48 -7.25 9.05
N THR A 158 -5.82 -7.81 10.22
CA THR A 158 -6.21 -9.22 10.30
C THR A 158 -7.58 -9.42 9.66
N LYS A 159 -7.78 -10.58 9.02
CA LYS A 159 -9.11 -10.93 8.48
C LYS A 159 -10.17 -11.01 9.57
N HIS A 160 -9.78 -11.36 10.79
CA HIS A 160 -10.67 -11.33 11.95
C HIS A 160 -11.16 -9.91 12.24
N THR A 161 -10.26 -8.93 12.37
CA THR A 161 -10.62 -7.52 12.55
C THR A 161 -11.56 -7.00 11.45
N MET A 162 -11.30 -7.39 10.20
CA MET A 162 -12.13 -6.97 9.07
C MET A 162 -13.55 -7.56 9.17
N ASN A 163 -13.67 -8.84 9.47
CA ASN A 163 -14.95 -9.53 9.62
C ASN A 163 -15.74 -8.99 10.80
N ASP A 164 -15.11 -8.81 11.97
CA ASP A 164 -15.76 -8.32 13.18
C ASP A 164 -16.33 -6.91 13.05
N ASN A 165 -15.71 -6.10 12.20
CA ASN A 165 -16.09 -4.71 11.97
C ASN A 165 -16.78 -4.48 10.61
N ASN A 166 -17.17 -5.54 9.92
CA ASN A 166 -17.95 -5.51 8.68
C ASN A 166 -17.33 -4.59 7.59
N PHE A 167 -16.02 -4.72 7.36
CA PHE A 167 -15.34 -4.08 6.24
C PHE A 167 -14.42 -5.07 5.53
N ASN A 168 -14.03 -4.77 4.31
CA ASN A 168 -13.21 -5.64 3.48
C ASN A 168 -11.98 -4.89 2.91
N THR A 169 -11.23 -5.56 2.08
CA THR A 169 -10.02 -5.04 1.44
C THR A 169 -10.28 -3.79 0.61
N MET A 170 -11.43 -3.71 -0.08
CA MET A 170 -11.82 -2.54 -0.87
C MET A 170 -11.96 -1.29 0.01
N HIS A 171 -12.64 -1.41 1.16
CA HIS A 171 -12.79 -0.30 2.11
C HIS A 171 -11.44 0.21 2.63
N LEU A 172 -10.55 -0.73 2.98
CA LEU A 172 -9.19 -0.40 3.43
C LEU A 172 -8.40 0.34 2.35
N PHE A 173 -8.41 -0.20 1.13
CA PHE A 173 -7.70 0.39 -0.01
C PHE A 173 -8.23 1.79 -0.36
N LYS A 174 -9.56 1.93 -0.40
CA LYS A 174 -10.25 3.21 -0.59
C LYS A 174 -9.86 4.23 0.47
N ALA A 175 -9.90 3.86 1.76
CA ALA A 175 -9.55 4.75 2.85
C ALA A 175 -8.09 5.24 2.75
N ILE A 176 -7.14 4.35 2.41
CA ILE A 176 -5.74 4.71 2.20
C ILE A 176 -5.60 5.73 1.05
N LEU A 177 -6.20 5.46 -0.12
CA LEU A 177 -6.12 6.35 -1.27
C LEU A 177 -6.82 7.69 -1.00
N HIS A 178 -7.97 7.65 -0.33
CA HIS A 178 -8.69 8.87 0.04
C HIS A 178 -7.85 9.75 0.96
N PHE A 179 -7.22 9.17 1.99
CA PHE A 179 -6.35 9.92 2.86
C PHE A 179 -5.15 10.54 2.12
N ILE A 180 -4.52 9.78 1.20
CA ILE A 180 -3.33 10.26 0.50
C ILE A 180 -3.68 11.33 -0.56
N PHE A 181 -4.80 11.19 -1.27
CA PHE A 181 -5.10 12.00 -2.47
C PHE A 181 -6.32 12.92 -2.34
N LYS A 182 -7.09 12.82 -1.25
CA LYS A 182 -8.33 13.59 -1.07
C LYS A 182 -8.49 14.21 0.32
N HIS A 183 -7.43 14.20 1.15
CA HIS A 183 -7.48 14.85 2.45
C HIS A 183 -7.60 16.37 2.30
N ASP A 184 -8.42 17.01 3.13
CA ASP A 184 -8.73 18.44 3.01
C ASP A 184 -7.53 19.33 3.34
N ASP A 185 -6.75 18.98 4.39
CA ASP A 185 -5.65 19.80 4.87
C ASP A 185 -4.36 19.60 4.07
N PHE A 186 -4.15 18.39 3.53
CA PHE A 186 -2.98 18.06 2.72
C PHE A 186 -3.29 16.86 1.83
N ASN A 187 -2.83 16.90 0.60
CA ASN A 187 -2.90 15.74 -0.28
C ASN A 187 -1.68 15.66 -1.20
N ALA A 188 -1.43 14.47 -1.72
CA ALA A 188 -0.25 14.22 -2.53
C ALA A 188 -0.27 14.93 -3.90
N GLU A 189 -1.46 15.21 -4.45
CA GLU A 189 -1.60 15.85 -5.78
C GLU A 189 -1.38 17.36 -5.72
N THR A 190 -1.74 18.01 -4.61
CA THR A 190 -1.49 19.44 -4.39
C THR A 190 -0.11 19.72 -3.84
N GLY A 191 0.55 18.68 -3.31
CA GLY A 191 1.92 18.74 -2.81
C GLY A 191 2.01 18.86 -1.28
N PHE A 192 3.16 18.43 -0.79
CA PHE A 192 3.55 18.54 0.62
C PHE A 192 5.04 18.81 0.74
N VAL A 193 5.48 19.32 1.89
CA VAL A 193 6.86 19.78 2.09
C VAL A 193 7.60 18.86 3.06
N LEU A 194 8.75 18.35 2.65
CA LEU A 194 9.70 17.64 3.49
C LEU A 194 10.83 18.57 3.91
N ARG A 195 11.33 18.42 5.14
CA ARG A 195 12.35 19.31 5.70
C ARG A 195 13.51 18.55 6.29
N HIS A 196 14.72 19.13 6.14
CA HIS A 196 15.90 18.73 6.89
C HIS A 196 16.70 19.98 7.29
N GLY A 197 16.73 20.31 8.59
CA GLY A 197 17.25 21.59 9.05
C GLY A 197 16.51 22.76 8.41
N SER A 198 17.24 23.62 7.69
CA SER A 198 16.66 24.75 6.93
C SER A 198 16.32 24.44 5.48
N GLU A 199 16.66 23.23 4.99
CA GLU A 199 16.35 22.82 3.62
C GLU A 199 14.91 22.32 3.53
N GLU A 200 14.22 22.71 2.46
CA GLU A 200 12.85 22.27 2.13
C GLU A 200 12.83 21.57 0.78
N LEU A 201 11.97 20.58 0.65
CA LEU A 201 11.70 19.86 -0.57
C LEU A 201 10.21 19.71 -0.76
N GLU A 202 9.67 20.35 -1.78
CA GLU A 202 8.29 20.15 -2.20
C GLU A 202 8.17 18.82 -2.96
N VAL A 203 7.16 18.05 -2.61
CA VAL A 203 6.89 16.73 -3.19
C VAL A 203 5.45 16.68 -3.67
N LEU A 204 5.30 16.35 -4.95
CA LEU A 204 4.00 16.01 -5.55
C LEU A 204 3.96 14.53 -5.86
N MET A 205 2.81 13.89 -5.63
CA MET A 205 2.60 12.49 -5.99
C MET A 205 1.25 12.32 -6.69
N ARG A 206 1.17 11.34 -7.56
CA ARG A 206 -0.11 10.86 -8.10
C ARG A 206 -0.16 9.34 -8.05
N PHE A 207 -1.34 8.79 -7.92
CA PHE A 207 -1.54 7.36 -8.02
C PHE A 207 -1.17 6.86 -9.42
N ALA A 208 -0.36 5.83 -9.50
CA ALA A 208 0.15 5.31 -10.76
C ALA A 208 -0.20 3.84 -11.00
N ALA A 209 -0.12 3.02 -9.96
CA ALA A 209 -0.35 1.59 -10.12
C ALA A 209 -0.66 0.88 -8.80
N THR A 210 -1.37 -0.24 -8.93
CA THR A 210 -1.49 -1.26 -7.90
C THR A 210 -1.07 -2.61 -8.50
N PRO A 211 0.23 -2.99 -8.36
CA PRO A 211 0.74 -4.25 -8.86
C PRO A 211 0.26 -5.39 -7.96
N GLN A 212 -0.75 -6.10 -8.38
CA GLN A 212 -1.39 -7.19 -7.64
C GLN A 212 -1.68 -8.35 -8.60
N ASP A 213 -1.94 -9.54 -8.06
CA ASP A 213 -2.51 -10.60 -8.86
C ASP A 213 -4.01 -10.34 -9.18
N TYR A 214 -4.58 -11.14 -10.07
CA TYR A 214 -5.95 -10.95 -10.53
C TYR A 214 -6.98 -11.04 -9.37
N LEU A 215 -6.79 -11.96 -8.42
CA LEU A 215 -7.72 -12.12 -7.30
C LEU A 215 -7.68 -10.92 -6.36
N ALA A 216 -6.49 -10.44 -6.04
CA ALA A 216 -6.32 -9.24 -5.23
C ALA A 216 -6.89 -7.98 -5.92
N HIS A 217 -6.76 -7.86 -7.25
CA HIS A 217 -7.46 -6.82 -8.01
C HIS A 217 -8.98 -6.91 -7.86
N CYS A 218 -9.54 -8.12 -7.98
CA CYS A 218 -10.97 -8.29 -7.80
C CYS A 218 -11.44 -7.89 -6.39
N GLU A 219 -10.69 -8.25 -5.36
CA GLU A 219 -10.99 -7.88 -3.97
C GLU A 219 -10.94 -6.36 -3.76
N VAL A 220 -9.90 -5.70 -4.27
CA VAL A 220 -9.70 -4.24 -4.12
C VAL A 220 -10.77 -3.43 -4.84
N PHE A 221 -11.18 -3.88 -6.03
CA PHE A 221 -12.18 -3.17 -6.85
C PHE A 221 -13.61 -3.69 -6.65
N GLY A 222 -13.85 -4.57 -5.68
CA GLY A 222 -15.17 -5.11 -5.39
C GLY A 222 -15.75 -5.99 -6.51
N LEU A 223 -14.89 -6.59 -7.34
CA LEU A 223 -15.30 -7.42 -8.45
C LEU A 223 -15.49 -8.88 -8.01
N LYS A 224 -16.48 -9.54 -8.60
CA LYS A 224 -16.78 -10.96 -8.27
C LYS A 224 -15.82 -11.97 -8.92
N GLY A 225 -14.79 -11.49 -9.63
CA GLY A 225 -13.80 -12.33 -10.29
C GLY A 225 -14.26 -12.92 -11.63
N ALA A 226 -13.51 -13.91 -12.12
CA ALA A 226 -13.68 -14.48 -13.48
C ALA A 226 -15.06 -15.13 -13.75
N SER A 227 -15.77 -15.53 -12.70
CA SER A 227 -17.12 -16.11 -12.81
C SER A 227 -18.25 -15.08 -12.86
N SER A 228 -17.94 -13.79 -12.71
CA SER A 228 -18.94 -12.71 -12.73
C SER A 228 -19.30 -12.27 -14.14
N LEU A 229 -20.40 -11.52 -14.26
CA LEU A 229 -20.79 -10.87 -15.51
C LEU A 229 -19.83 -9.75 -15.92
N SER A 230 -19.08 -9.16 -14.97
CA SER A 230 -18.08 -8.12 -15.20
C SER A 230 -16.71 -8.57 -14.65
N PRO A 231 -16.01 -9.47 -15.37
CA PRO A 231 -14.80 -10.11 -14.84
C PRO A 231 -13.55 -9.25 -14.93
N CYS A 232 -13.53 -8.20 -15.76
CA CYS A 232 -12.33 -7.41 -16.02
C CYS A 232 -12.25 -6.17 -15.11
N PRO A 233 -11.15 -5.97 -14.36
CA PRO A 233 -10.96 -4.75 -13.57
C PRO A 233 -10.60 -3.52 -14.41
N LEU A 234 -10.20 -3.72 -15.67
CA LEU A 234 -9.71 -2.65 -16.54
C LEU A 234 -10.75 -2.12 -17.52
N CYS A 235 -11.87 -2.83 -17.73
CA CYS A 235 -12.90 -2.44 -18.66
C CYS A 235 -14.29 -2.78 -18.14
N ASP A 236 -15.31 -2.11 -18.65
CA ASP A 236 -16.72 -2.33 -18.31
C ASP A 236 -17.34 -3.46 -19.14
N ASN A 237 -16.53 -4.43 -19.56
CA ASN A 237 -17.02 -5.60 -20.25
C ASN A 237 -17.95 -6.42 -19.37
N VAL A 238 -19.16 -6.62 -19.87
CA VAL A 238 -20.17 -7.46 -19.25
C VAL A 238 -20.34 -8.71 -20.14
N ILE A 239 -20.37 -9.90 -19.52
CA ILE A 239 -20.77 -11.11 -20.22
C ILE A 239 -22.27 -10.99 -20.47
N GLY A 240 -22.65 -10.69 -21.73
CA GLY A 240 -24.05 -10.47 -22.11
C GLY A 240 -24.88 -11.75 -21.94
N HIS A 241 -24.38 -12.87 -22.40
CA HIS A 241 -25.00 -14.18 -22.26
C HIS A 241 -23.97 -15.30 -22.40
N ARG A 242 -24.40 -16.51 -22.05
CA ARG A 242 -23.64 -17.74 -22.27
C ARG A 242 -24.36 -18.54 -23.32
N GLU A 243 -23.66 -18.93 -24.39
CA GLU A 243 -24.18 -19.83 -25.39
C GLU A 243 -23.62 -21.22 -25.13
N TYR A 244 -24.50 -22.21 -25.15
CA TYR A 244 -24.16 -23.63 -25.09
C TYR A 244 -24.05 -24.19 -26.48
N PHE A 245 -22.92 -24.81 -26.80
CA PHE A 245 -22.71 -25.50 -28.06
C PHE A 245 -22.84 -27.03 -27.85
N GLU A 246 -23.67 -27.66 -28.63
CA GLU A 246 -23.94 -29.11 -28.53
C GLU A 246 -22.76 -29.99 -28.96
N ASP A 247 -21.72 -29.39 -29.54
CA ASP A 247 -20.51 -30.09 -30.03
C ASP A 247 -19.45 -30.42 -28.95
N ASN A 248 -19.80 -30.40 -27.69
CA ASN A 248 -18.91 -30.58 -26.54
C ASN A 248 -17.83 -29.48 -26.34
N SER A 249 -17.88 -28.37 -27.04
CA SER A 249 -16.95 -27.25 -26.84
C SER A 249 -17.24 -26.44 -25.57
N GLY A 250 -18.34 -26.70 -24.89
CA GLY A 250 -18.74 -26.05 -23.65
C GLY A 250 -19.44 -24.71 -23.86
N TYR A 251 -19.43 -23.88 -22.81
CA TYR A 251 -20.04 -22.54 -22.86
C TYR A 251 -19.09 -21.52 -23.45
N VAL A 252 -19.56 -20.75 -24.42
CA VAL A 252 -18.86 -19.56 -24.92
C VAL A 252 -19.46 -18.32 -24.27
N HIS A 253 -18.59 -17.46 -23.79
CA HIS A 253 -18.99 -16.18 -23.23
C HIS A 253 -19.04 -15.12 -24.33
N VAL A 254 -20.23 -14.58 -24.58
CA VAL A 254 -20.38 -13.44 -25.47
C VAL A 254 -20.22 -12.16 -24.69
N LEU A 255 -19.17 -11.42 -24.99
CA LEU A 255 -18.85 -10.15 -24.34
C LEU A 255 -19.59 -9.00 -25.01
N SER A 256 -20.05 -8.05 -24.23
CA SER A 256 -20.50 -6.76 -24.74
C SER A 256 -19.31 -6.00 -25.38
N PRO A 257 -19.55 -4.99 -26.21
CA PRO A 257 -18.49 -4.14 -26.72
C PRO A 257 -17.59 -3.63 -25.59
N MET A 258 -16.30 -3.63 -25.83
CA MET A 258 -15.30 -3.29 -24.83
C MET A 258 -15.35 -1.79 -24.54
N LEU A 259 -15.65 -1.44 -23.31
CA LEU A 259 -15.60 -0.07 -22.79
C LEU A 259 -14.44 0.04 -21.80
N ASP A 260 -13.44 0.82 -22.15
CA ASP A 260 -12.29 1.04 -21.26
C ASP A 260 -12.71 1.83 -20.03
N ARG A 261 -12.37 1.30 -18.85
CA ARG A 261 -12.49 2.06 -17.61
C ARG A 261 -11.36 3.08 -17.55
N SER A 262 -11.70 4.35 -17.58
CA SER A 262 -10.71 5.37 -17.26
C SER A 262 -10.32 5.31 -15.78
N VAL A 263 -9.06 5.64 -15.49
CA VAL A 263 -8.58 5.72 -14.09
C VAL A 263 -9.45 6.69 -13.27
N GLY A 264 -9.94 7.77 -13.89
CA GLY A 264 -10.87 8.71 -13.27
C GLY A 264 -12.22 8.08 -12.90
N THR A 265 -12.74 7.17 -13.74
CA THR A 265 -13.97 6.43 -13.46
C THR A 265 -13.79 5.47 -12.29
N LEU A 266 -12.63 4.79 -12.21
CA LEU A 266 -12.30 3.93 -11.08
C LEU A 266 -12.19 4.71 -9.77
N LEU A 267 -11.55 5.89 -9.76
CA LEU A 267 -11.45 6.74 -8.57
C LEU A 267 -12.79 7.37 -8.16
N ASN A 268 -13.69 7.62 -9.10
CA ASN A 268 -15.02 8.19 -8.84
C ASN A 268 -16.07 7.13 -8.48
N SER A 269 -15.83 5.86 -8.77
CA SER A 269 -16.70 4.75 -8.36
C SER A 269 -16.43 4.26 -6.93
N PHE A 270 -15.44 4.87 -6.28
CA PHE A 270 -15.08 4.61 -4.89
C PHE A 270 -15.73 5.61 -3.91
#